data_d7c6f3155683c25bbead115d877e3490
#
_entry.id   d7c6f3155683c25bbead115d877e3490
#
_cell.length_a   1.000
_cell.length_b   1.000
_cell.length_c   1.000
_cell.angle_alpha   90.00
_cell.angle_beta   90.00
_cell.angle_gamma   90.00
#
_symmetry.space_group_name_H-M   'P 1'
#
loop_
_entity.id
_entity.type
_entity.pdbx_description
1 polymer ?
#
loop_
_entity_poly.entity_id
_entity_poly.type
_entity_poly.pdbx_seq_one_letter_code
_entity_poly.pdbx_strand_id
1 'polypeptide(L)'
;MDDLDYGPVFVSRGRHKGRILYYDDNETQKTAICYVGHPIDFVGTYNVPMRFLREPTIDELMKRREELWRELTDYALENEWHVSPSEIHELWAEKSLIIDTLYERRMFGEFGKLNADSEIFLCHSSSDKGWVRMIHDELKNLGVSCWLDENKIKVGDSIVSKINEGLGTSKIMIAFLSKHAVQSMWAKKEWQSFLSRQLSGNELKILPALLEDCAVPEILADLKYADFRKGYYKGLNEVHKALKNE
;
A
#
# COMPACT_ATOMS: atom_id res chain seq x y z
N MET A 1 -32.46 11.27 -18.16
CA MET A 1 -31.62 11.18 -16.94
C MET A 1 -31.39 9.69 -16.82
N ASP A 2 -30.21 9.25 -17.18
CA ASP A 2 -29.87 7.85 -17.03
C ASP A 2 -29.97 7.54 -15.54
N ASP A 3 -30.73 6.53 -15.17
CA ASP A 3 -30.90 6.10 -13.79
C ASP A 3 -29.51 5.70 -13.28
N LEU A 4 -28.97 6.51 -12.36
CA LEU A 4 -27.73 6.20 -11.70
C LEU A 4 -27.99 5.01 -10.75
N ASP A 5 -27.31 3.91 -10.97
CA ASP A 5 -27.43 2.73 -10.11
C ASP A 5 -26.81 2.99 -8.73
N TYR A 6 -27.31 2.32 -7.71
CA TYR A 6 -26.70 2.32 -6.38
C TYR A 6 -25.26 1.77 -6.47
N GLY A 7 -24.35 2.47 -5.83
CA GLY A 7 -22.95 2.06 -5.90
C GLY A 7 -21.96 3.23 -5.78
N PRO A 8 -20.69 2.97 -6.11
CA PRO A 8 -19.66 3.99 -6.09
C PRO A 8 -19.92 5.11 -7.10
N VAL A 9 -19.90 6.35 -6.64
CA VAL A 9 -20.17 7.55 -7.43
C VAL A 9 -19.07 8.59 -7.27
N PHE A 10 -18.78 9.32 -8.35
CA PHE A 10 -17.90 10.47 -8.36
C PHE A 10 -18.71 11.76 -8.18
N VAL A 11 -18.27 12.61 -7.25
CA VAL A 11 -18.89 13.91 -7.02
C VAL A 11 -18.24 14.98 -7.91
N SER A 12 -18.93 15.39 -8.97
CA SER A 12 -18.37 16.28 -9.99
C SER A 12 -18.36 17.77 -9.60
N ARG A 13 -19.21 18.19 -8.63
CA ARG A 13 -19.37 19.60 -8.20
C ARG A 13 -19.73 19.72 -6.72
N GLY A 14 -19.62 20.94 -6.20
CA GLY A 14 -20.04 21.28 -4.84
C GLY A 14 -18.97 21.03 -3.77
N ARG A 15 -19.40 20.99 -2.50
CA ARG A 15 -18.51 20.89 -1.34
C ARG A 15 -17.64 19.62 -1.35
N HIS A 16 -18.17 18.52 -1.87
CA HIS A 16 -17.50 17.21 -1.89
C HIS A 16 -16.91 16.88 -3.27
N LYS A 17 -16.69 17.89 -4.13
CA LYS A 17 -16.11 17.70 -5.46
C LYS A 17 -14.81 16.90 -5.41
N GLY A 18 -14.68 15.91 -6.29
CA GLY A 18 -13.51 15.05 -6.41
C GLY A 18 -13.54 13.79 -5.55
N ARG A 19 -14.48 13.69 -4.60
CA ARG A 19 -14.61 12.51 -3.74
C ARG A 19 -15.32 11.36 -4.45
N ILE A 20 -14.98 10.15 -4.00
CA ILE A 20 -15.70 8.92 -4.32
C ILE A 20 -16.55 8.55 -3.09
N LEU A 21 -17.83 8.48 -3.28
CA LEU A 21 -18.82 8.13 -2.25
C LEU A 21 -19.63 6.93 -2.71
N TYR A 22 -20.34 6.27 -1.81
CA TYR A 22 -21.29 5.21 -2.15
C TYR A 22 -22.71 5.77 -2.14
N TYR A 23 -23.37 5.79 -3.29
CA TYR A 23 -24.78 6.18 -3.42
C TYR A 23 -25.66 5.00 -3.01
N ASP A 24 -26.51 5.20 -2.02
CA ASP A 24 -27.33 4.15 -1.43
C ASP A 24 -28.83 4.45 -1.53
N ASP A 25 -29.25 5.70 -1.34
CA ASP A 25 -30.66 6.07 -1.32
C ASP A 25 -30.88 7.52 -1.75
N ASN A 26 -32.15 7.88 -1.93
CA ASN A 26 -32.59 9.24 -2.22
C ASN A 26 -33.26 9.85 -1.00
N GLU A 27 -32.72 10.96 -0.50
CA GLU A 27 -33.44 11.78 0.46
C GLU A 27 -34.66 12.48 -0.21
N THR A 28 -34.47 12.91 -1.47
CA THR A 28 -35.51 13.51 -2.31
C THR A 28 -35.26 13.13 -3.77
N GLN A 29 -36.23 13.44 -4.66
CA GLN A 29 -36.04 13.26 -6.12
C GLN A 29 -34.82 13.99 -6.70
N LYS A 30 -34.22 14.92 -5.97
CA LYS A 30 -33.08 15.75 -6.42
C LYS A 30 -31.82 15.58 -5.58
N THR A 31 -31.89 14.88 -4.47
CA THR A 31 -30.80 14.77 -3.49
C THR A 31 -30.62 13.31 -3.11
N ALA A 32 -29.41 12.83 -3.26
CA ALA A 32 -29.00 11.48 -2.90
C ALA A 32 -28.39 11.46 -1.48
N ILE A 33 -28.56 10.36 -0.79
CA ILE A 33 -27.83 10.00 0.41
C ILE A 33 -26.60 9.19 -0.05
N CYS A 34 -25.41 9.68 0.27
CA CYS A 34 -24.16 9.05 -0.09
C CYS A 34 -23.35 8.74 1.16
N TYR A 35 -22.82 7.52 1.26
CA TYR A 35 -21.97 7.06 2.36
C TYR A 35 -20.49 7.35 2.07
N VAL A 36 -19.75 7.64 3.12
CA VAL A 36 -18.29 7.66 3.09
C VAL A 36 -17.80 6.27 3.48
N GLY A 37 -17.32 5.51 2.51
CA GLY A 37 -16.95 4.11 2.67
C GLY A 37 -18.00 3.15 2.08
N HIS A 38 -17.80 1.87 2.36
CA HIS A 38 -18.70 0.80 1.93
C HIS A 38 -19.98 0.79 2.78
N PRO A 39 -21.16 0.44 2.24
CA PRO A 39 -22.43 0.48 2.98
C PRO A 39 -22.48 -0.37 4.25
N ILE A 40 -21.58 -1.35 4.40
CA ILE A 40 -21.52 -2.20 5.59
C ILE A 40 -20.81 -1.52 6.76
N ASP A 41 -19.82 -0.66 6.47
CA ASP A 41 -18.91 -0.05 7.46
C ASP A 41 -18.62 1.44 7.19
N PHE A 42 -19.59 2.16 6.64
CA PHE A 42 -19.45 3.59 6.38
C PHE A 42 -19.24 4.41 7.66
N VAL A 43 -18.50 5.50 7.53
CA VAL A 43 -18.13 6.37 8.65
C VAL A 43 -18.87 7.70 8.67
N GLY A 44 -19.63 8.01 7.66
CA GLY A 44 -20.43 9.23 7.56
C GLY A 44 -21.36 9.20 6.36
N THR A 45 -22.31 10.13 6.37
CA THR A 45 -23.29 10.32 5.30
C THR A 45 -23.31 11.76 4.81
N TYR A 46 -23.49 11.95 3.51
CA TYR A 46 -23.62 13.24 2.90
C TYR A 46 -24.84 13.29 1.98
N ASN A 47 -25.56 14.41 2.06
CA ASN A 47 -26.63 14.73 1.12
C ASN A 47 -26.02 15.45 -0.09
N VAL A 48 -26.04 14.80 -1.24
CA VAL A 48 -25.43 15.32 -2.46
C VAL A 48 -26.48 15.49 -3.55
N PRO A 49 -26.55 16.66 -4.21
CA PRO A 49 -27.47 16.82 -5.34
C PRO A 49 -27.22 15.78 -6.43
N MET A 50 -28.26 15.04 -6.85
CA MET A 50 -28.17 13.98 -7.87
C MET A 50 -27.44 14.42 -9.14
N ARG A 51 -27.68 15.65 -9.60
CA ARG A 51 -27.02 16.24 -10.78
C ARG A 51 -25.50 16.39 -10.67
N PHE A 52 -24.93 16.16 -9.48
CA PHE A 52 -23.47 16.21 -9.25
C PHE A 52 -22.85 14.83 -9.23
N LEU A 53 -23.68 13.79 -9.23
CA LEU A 53 -23.27 12.40 -9.18
C LEU A 53 -23.19 11.80 -10.58
N ARG A 54 -22.23 10.96 -10.78
CA ARG A 54 -22.09 10.05 -11.92
C ARG A 54 -21.18 8.90 -11.55
N GLU A 55 -21.19 7.87 -12.38
CA GLU A 55 -20.20 6.80 -12.22
C GLU A 55 -18.77 7.33 -12.33
N PRO A 56 -17.84 6.85 -11.47
CA PRO A 56 -16.44 7.18 -11.58
C PRO A 56 -15.81 6.45 -12.75
N THR A 57 -14.93 7.12 -13.47
CA THR A 57 -14.04 6.46 -14.41
C THR A 57 -12.89 5.79 -13.65
N ILE A 58 -12.22 4.84 -14.30
CA ILE A 58 -11.06 4.16 -13.71
C ILE A 58 -9.94 5.14 -13.39
N ASP A 59 -9.67 6.08 -14.30
CA ASP A 59 -8.64 7.11 -14.10
C ASP A 59 -8.95 8.00 -12.88
N GLU A 60 -10.23 8.31 -12.65
CA GLU A 60 -10.66 9.06 -11.47
C GLU A 60 -10.50 8.28 -10.17
N LEU A 61 -10.85 6.98 -10.19
CA LEU A 61 -10.60 6.09 -9.06
C LEU A 61 -9.11 5.99 -8.74
N MET A 62 -8.26 5.77 -9.75
CA MET A 62 -6.82 5.67 -9.57
C MET A 62 -6.20 6.98 -9.09
N LYS A 63 -6.63 8.11 -9.68
CA LYS A 63 -6.17 9.44 -9.28
C LYS A 63 -6.56 9.77 -7.82
N ARG A 64 -7.83 9.54 -7.46
CA ARG A 64 -8.31 9.82 -6.10
C ARG A 64 -7.66 8.91 -5.06
N ARG A 65 -7.41 7.67 -5.40
CA ARG A 65 -6.65 6.72 -4.59
C ARG A 65 -5.23 7.25 -4.29
N GLU A 66 -4.53 7.80 -5.29
CA GLU A 66 -3.19 8.39 -5.12
C GLU A 66 -3.22 9.66 -4.26
N GLU A 67 -4.26 10.50 -4.42
CA GLU A 67 -4.46 11.70 -3.59
C GLU A 67 -4.68 11.33 -2.12
N LEU A 68 -5.60 10.40 -1.84
CA LEU A 68 -5.87 9.90 -0.49
C LEU A 68 -4.65 9.28 0.16
N TRP A 69 -3.85 8.58 -0.63
CA TRP A 69 -2.59 8.03 -0.14
C TRP A 69 -1.64 9.13 0.34
N ARG A 70 -1.45 10.19 -0.45
CA ARG A 70 -0.62 11.34 -0.04
C ARG A 70 -1.18 12.01 1.20
N GLU A 71 -2.48 12.30 1.22
CA GLU A 71 -3.14 12.90 2.38
C GLU A 71 -2.91 12.08 3.66
N LEU A 72 -3.08 10.75 3.60
CA LEU A 72 -2.84 9.83 4.72
C LEU A 72 -1.37 9.79 5.16
N THR A 73 -0.45 9.79 4.18
CA THR A 73 0.98 9.74 4.46
C THR A 73 1.46 11.05 5.08
N ASP A 74 1.08 12.19 4.51
CA ASP A 74 1.44 13.51 5.01
C ASP A 74 0.93 13.69 6.44
N TYR A 75 -0.32 13.31 6.70
CA TYR A 75 -0.90 13.34 8.03
C TYR A 75 -0.14 12.42 9.02
N ALA A 76 0.21 11.22 8.61
CA ALA A 76 0.96 10.29 9.45
C ALA A 76 2.37 10.79 9.77
N LEU A 77 3.05 11.40 8.80
CA LEU A 77 4.38 12.00 8.99
C LEU A 77 4.34 13.21 9.93
N GLU A 78 3.35 14.10 9.78
CA GLU A 78 3.17 15.27 10.64
C GLU A 78 2.88 14.90 12.10
N ASN A 79 2.24 13.76 12.32
CA ASN A 79 1.86 13.26 13.65
C ASN A 79 2.79 12.13 14.16
N GLU A 80 4.00 12.01 13.60
CA GLU A 80 4.99 10.99 14.01
C GLU A 80 4.39 9.57 14.09
N TRP A 81 3.45 9.23 13.19
CA TRP A 81 2.70 7.97 13.16
C TRP A 81 1.77 7.72 14.37
N HIS A 82 1.59 8.72 15.23
CA HIS A 82 0.60 8.70 16.33
C HIS A 82 -0.74 9.25 15.81
N VAL A 83 -1.39 8.48 14.95
CA VAL A 83 -2.62 8.89 14.27
C VAL A 83 -3.83 8.34 15.02
N SER A 84 -4.74 9.23 15.42
CA SER A 84 -6.04 8.80 15.94
C SER A 84 -6.90 8.25 14.80
N PRO A 85 -7.48 7.03 14.94
CA PRO A 85 -8.36 6.47 13.92
C PRO A 85 -9.53 7.39 13.54
N SER A 86 -10.04 8.18 14.48
CA SER A 86 -11.19 9.08 14.24
C SER A 86 -10.86 10.25 13.30
N GLU A 87 -9.60 10.70 13.24
CA GLU A 87 -9.19 11.86 12.44
C GLU A 87 -9.02 11.53 10.96
N ILE A 88 -8.68 10.28 10.66
CA ILE A 88 -8.45 9.81 9.28
C ILE A 88 -9.51 8.83 8.78
N HIS A 89 -10.55 8.58 9.60
CA HIS A 89 -11.57 7.57 9.31
C HIS A 89 -12.21 7.75 7.94
N GLU A 90 -12.56 8.99 7.58
CA GLU A 90 -13.17 9.27 6.27
C GLU A 90 -12.21 9.00 5.10
N LEU A 91 -10.92 9.34 5.25
CA LEU A 91 -9.92 9.10 4.20
C LEU A 91 -9.71 7.59 3.99
N TRP A 92 -9.64 6.83 5.09
CA TRP A 92 -9.52 5.37 5.04
C TRP A 92 -10.75 4.71 4.43
N ALA A 93 -11.94 5.14 4.83
CA ALA A 93 -13.18 4.58 4.33
C ALA A 93 -13.37 4.85 2.83
N GLU A 94 -13.08 6.08 2.37
CA GLU A 94 -13.09 6.41 0.95
C GLU A 94 -12.05 5.61 0.16
N LYS A 95 -10.84 5.43 0.71
CA LYS A 95 -9.78 4.63 0.11
C LYS A 95 -10.19 3.16 -0.03
N SER A 96 -10.79 2.57 1.01
CA SER A 96 -11.30 1.19 0.98
C SER A 96 -12.35 1.01 -0.11
N LEU A 97 -13.34 1.89 -0.17
CA LEU A 97 -14.38 1.87 -1.21
C LEU A 97 -13.78 1.89 -2.62
N ILE A 98 -12.76 2.73 -2.86
CA ILE A 98 -12.09 2.80 -4.16
C ILE A 98 -11.38 1.49 -4.49
N ILE A 99 -10.70 0.88 -3.52
CA ILE A 99 -10.00 -0.39 -3.72
C ILE A 99 -10.99 -1.49 -4.07
N ASP A 100 -12.07 -1.61 -3.32
CA ASP A 100 -13.12 -2.60 -3.56
C ASP A 100 -13.75 -2.42 -4.94
N THR A 101 -14.06 -1.16 -5.31
CA THR A 101 -14.60 -0.83 -6.64
C THR A 101 -13.65 -1.22 -7.78
N LEU A 102 -12.36 -0.93 -7.64
CA LEU A 102 -11.35 -1.32 -8.63
C LEU A 102 -11.22 -2.84 -8.72
N TYR A 103 -11.33 -3.54 -7.59
CA TYR A 103 -11.29 -5.00 -7.53
C TYR A 103 -12.51 -5.62 -8.22
N GLU A 104 -13.71 -5.14 -7.92
CA GLU A 104 -14.96 -5.60 -8.53
C GLU A 104 -14.96 -5.37 -10.04
N ARG A 105 -14.48 -4.23 -10.50
CA ARG A 105 -14.32 -3.92 -11.93
C ARG A 105 -13.20 -4.72 -12.61
N ARG A 106 -12.59 -5.69 -11.92
CA ARG A 106 -11.49 -6.53 -12.39
C ARG A 106 -10.29 -5.75 -12.94
N MET A 107 -10.12 -4.50 -12.52
CA MET A 107 -8.96 -3.70 -12.91
C MET A 107 -7.65 -4.24 -12.35
N PHE A 108 -7.72 -5.02 -11.27
CA PHE A 108 -6.64 -5.85 -10.78
C PHE A 108 -6.65 -7.26 -11.42
N GLY A 109 -7.46 -7.52 -12.42
CA GLY A 109 -7.50 -8.82 -13.11
C GLY A 109 -6.22 -9.17 -13.86
N GLU A 110 -5.37 -8.17 -14.16
CA GLU A 110 -3.97 -8.39 -14.52
C GLU A 110 -3.09 -8.70 -13.30
N PHE A 111 -3.54 -8.40 -12.10
CA PHE A 111 -2.95 -8.83 -10.85
C PHE A 111 -3.52 -10.23 -10.48
N GLY A 112 -3.38 -11.21 -11.39
CA GLY A 112 -3.73 -12.60 -11.08
C GLY A 112 -3.14 -13.01 -9.74
N LYS A 113 -3.86 -13.82 -8.97
CA LYS A 113 -3.34 -14.41 -7.74
C LYS A 113 -1.93 -14.90 -8.02
N LEU A 114 -0.95 -14.25 -7.42
CA LEU A 114 0.37 -14.79 -7.37
C LEU A 114 0.21 -16.09 -6.57
N ASN A 115 0.31 -17.23 -7.24
CA ASN A 115 0.51 -18.50 -6.58
C ASN A 115 1.94 -18.49 -6.01
N ALA A 116 2.18 -17.56 -5.09
CA ALA A 116 3.39 -17.57 -4.32
C ALA A 116 3.21 -18.66 -3.27
N ASP A 117 3.61 -19.88 -3.59
CA ASP A 117 3.84 -20.95 -2.59
C ASP A 117 4.92 -20.52 -1.57
N SER A 118 5.50 -19.34 -1.76
CA SER A 118 6.56 -18.77 -0.93
C SER A 118 6.10 -17.48 -0.30
N GLU A 119 6.15 -17.42 1.01
CA GLU A 119 5.92 -16.20 1.78
C GLU A 119 7.04 -15.18 1.50
N ILE A 120 6.69 -13.93 1.20
CA ILE A 120 7.64 -12.86 0.89
C ILE A 120 8.07 -12.18 2.19
N PHE A 121 9.36 -12.07 2.42
CA PHE A 121 9.89 -11.39 3.60
C PHE A 121 10.00 -9.88 3.37
N LEU A 122 9.39 -9.08 4.25
CA LEU A 122 9.44 -7.61 4.22
C LEU A 122 10.49 -7.08 5.18
N CYS A 123 11.67 -6.76 4.64
CA CYS A 123 12.84 -6.32 5.41
C CYS A 123 12.89 -4.79 5.53
N HIS A 124 12.77 -4.24 6.75
CA HIS A 124 12.64 -2.82 6.99
C HIS A 124 13.25 -2.37 8.33
N SER A 125 13.54 -1.08 8.47
CA SER A 125 13.86 -0.46 9.77
C SER A 125 12.59 -0.30 10.60
N SER A 126 12.73 -0.36 11.94
CA SER A 126 11.62 -0.08 12.84
C SER A 126 11.00 1.31 12.65
N SER A 127 11.79 2.28 12.20
CA SER A 127 11.32 3.63 11.86
C SER A 127 10.43 3.67 10.62
N ASP A 128 10.53 2.68 9.73
CA ASP A 128 9.77 2.60 8.49
C ASP A 128 8.49 1.75 8.63
N LYS A 129 8.22 1.25 9.85
CA LYS A 129 7.15 0.30 10.12
C LYS A 129 5.78 0.75 9.62
N GLY A 130 5.45 2.03 9.77
CA GLY A 130 4.20 2.60 9.27
C GLY A 130 4.07 2.42 7.76
N TRP A 131 5.08 2.82 6.98
CA TRP A 131 5.15 2.67 5.54
C TRP A 131 5.01 1.21 5.11
N VAL A 132 5.76 0.33 5.77
CA VAL A 132 5.83 -1.08 5.37
C VAL A 132 4.52 -1.82 5.68
N ARG A 133 3.82 -1.47 6.79
CA ARG A 133 2.48 -2.00 7.07
C ARG A 133 1.49 -1.68 5.96
N MET A 134 1.49 -0.44 5.49
CA MET A 134 0.59 -0.01 4.43
C MET A 134 0.88 -0.75 3.11
N ILE A 135 2.17 -0.97 2.79
CA ILE A 135 2.58 -1.75 1.61
C ILE A 135 2.22 -3.23 1.80
N HIS A 136 2.41 -3.79 2.99
CA HIS A 136 2.01 -5.14 3.35
C HIS A 136 0.52 -5.38 3.10
N ASP A 137 -0.33 -4.47 3.61
CA ASP A 137 -1.78 -4.59 3.47
C ASP A 137 -2.22 -4.49 2.01
N GLU A 138 -1.61 -3.61 1.22
CA GLU A 138 -1.86 -3.54 -0.22
C GLU A 138 -1.38 -4.80 -0.97
N LEU A 139 -0.21 -5.34 -0.66
CA LEU A 139 0.28 -6.59 -1.24
C LEU A 139 -0.64 -7.75 -0.88
N LYS A 140 -1.11 -7.81 0.36
CA LYS A 140 -2.08 -8.80 0.82
C LYS A 140 -3.40 -8.70 0.06
N ASN A 141 -3.91 -7.48 -0.16
CA ASN A 141 -5.10 -7.24 -0.99
C ASN A 141 -4.90 -7.69 -2.45
N LEU A 142 -3.66 -7.65 -2.95
CA LEU A 142 -3.28 -8.17 -4.26
C LEU A 142 -3.06 -9.70 -4.25
N GLY A 143 -3.34 -10.39 -3.14
CA GLY A 143 -3.19 -11.84 -3.00
C GLY A 143 -1.76 -12.31 -2.77
N VAL A 144 -0.84 -11.40 -2.41
CA VAL A 144 0.56 -11.72 -2.10
C VAL A 144 0.68 -12.10 -0.63
N SER A 145 1.17 -13.31 -0.34
CA SER A 145 1.50 -13.70 1.03
C SER A 145 2.81 -13.05 1.47
N CYS A 146 2.73 -12.17 2.44
CA CYS A 146 3.87 -11.44 2.97
C CYS A 146 4.05 -11.70 4.46
N TRP A 147 5.30 -11.84 4.88
CA TRP A 147 5.67 -11.92 6.27
C TRP A 147 6.31 -10.62 6.73
N LEU A 148 5.72 -10.02 7.75
CA LEU A 148 6.18 -8.80 8.38
C LEU A 148 6.64 -9.12 9.81
N ASP A 149 7.93 -8.92 10.13
CA ASP A 149 8.43 -9.14 11.49
C ASP A 149 8.09 -7.95 12.40
N GLU A 150 6.89 -7.98 12.98
CA GLU A 150 6.45 -6.94 13.88
C GLU A 150 6.93 -7.10 15.33
N ASN A 151 7.28 -8.31 15.75
CA ASN A 151 7.44 -8.62 17.18
C ASN A 151 8.69 -9.43 17.53
N LYS A 152 9.57 -9.77 16.62
CA LYS A 152 10.58 -10.79 16.87
C LYS A 152 12.01 -10.29 17.02
N ILE A 153 12.35 -9.08 16.57
CA ILE A 153 13.71 -8.53 16.74
C ILE A 153 13.71 -7.60 17.96
N LYS A 154 14.21 -8.12 19.08
CA LYS A 154 14.41 -7.34 20.32
C LYS A 154 15.82 -6.73 20.34
N VAL A 155 16.00 -5.70 21.16
CA VAL A 155 17.32 -5.15 21.41
C VAL A 155 18.23 -6.25 21.97
N GLY A 156 19.32 -6.55 21.23
CA GLY A 156 20.25 -7.64 21.55
C GLY A 156 20.10 -8.90 20.69
N ASP A 157 19.03 -9.03 19.92
CA ASP A 157 18.86 -10.17 19.01
C ASP A 157 19.79 -10.04 17.78
N SER A 158 20.28 -11.16 17.29
CA SER A 158 20.98 -11.21 16.01
C SER A 158 19.95 -11.05 14.88
N ILE A 159 20.03 -9.91 14.16
CA ILE A 159 19.19 -9.65 12.99
C ILE A 159 19.34 -10.78 11.96
N VAL A 160 20.56 -11.25 11.75
CA VAL A 160 20.87 -12.36 10.82
C VAL A 160 20.18 -13.65 11.23
N SER A 161 20.16 -13.98 12.55
CA SER A 161 19.49 -15.19 13.04
C SER A 161 17.97 -15.11 12.83
N LYS A 162 17.38 -13.96 13.11
CA LYS A 162 15.92 -13.75 12.93
C LYS A 162 15.49 -13.76 11.47
N ILE A 163 16.32 -13.21 10.61
CA ILE A 163 16.06 -13.25 9.17
C ILE A 163 16.22 -14.68 8.63
N ASN A 164 17.18 -15.45 9.14
CA ASN A 164 17.28 -16.87 8.79
C ASN A 164 16.04 -17.68 9.22
N GLU A 165 15.45 -17.35 10.38
CA GLU A 165 14.16 -17.93 10.77
C GLU A 165 13.04 -17.55 9.80
N GLY A 166 12.97 -16.27 9.39
CA GLY A 166 11.96 -15.79 8.44
C GLY A 166 12.18 -16.22 7.00
N LEU A 167 13.43 -16.36 6.58
CA LEU A 167 13.80 -16.85 5.24
C LEU A 167 13.75 -18.38 5.12
N GLY A 168 13.50 -19.13 6.20
CA GLY A 168 13.45 -20.59 6.15
C GLY A 168 12.48 -21.17 5.12
N THR A 169 11.47 -20.37 4.72
CA THR A 169 10.50 -20.69 3.67
C THR A 169 10.44 -19.64 2.56
N SER A 170 10.95 -18.43 2.76
CA SER A 170 10.88 -17.31 1.83
C SER A 170 12.09 -17.31 0.90
N LYS A 171 11.82 -17.39 -0.41
CA LYS A 171 12.85 -17.22 -1.44
C LYS A 171 12.97 -15.79 -1.95
N ILE A 172 12.07 -14.91 -1.51
CA ILE A 172 11.99 -13.54 -1.95
C ILE A 172 12.02 -12.61 -0.75
N MET A 173 12.82 -11.56 -0.83
CA MET A 173 12.87 -10.48 0.15
C MET A 173 12.63 -9.14 -0.53
N ILE A 174 11.69 -8.34 -0.01
CA ILE A 174 11.58 -6.93 -0.35
C ILE A 174 12.40 -6.15 0.65
N ALA A 175 13.45 -5.48 0.17
CA ALA A 175 14.38 -4.70 0.98
C ALA A 175 13.98 -3.22 0.94
N PHE A 176 13.34 -2.71 1.99
CA PHE A 176 12.97 -1.31 2.08
C PHE A 176 14.17 -0.44 2.44
N LEU A 177 14.43 0.57 1.60
CA LEU A 177 15.55 1.47 1.70
C LEU A 177 15.09 2.86 2.12
N SER A 178 15.54 3.29 3.28
CA SER A 178 15.40 4.63 3.86
C SER A 178 16.70 5.05 4.50
N LYS A 179 16.85 6.31 4.88
CA LYS A 179 18.01 6.79 5.67
C LYS A 179 18.19 5.98 6.94
N HIS A 180 17.08 5.68 7.63
CA HIS A 180 17.08 4.89 8.86
C HIS A 180 17.50 3.43 8.61
N ALA A 181 16.96 2.81 7.58
CA ALA A 181 17.32 1.44 7.21
C ALA A 181 18.82 1.34 6.86
N VAL A 182 19.34 2.27 6.05
CA VAL A 182 20.75 2.29 5.65
C VAL A 182 21.66 2.45 6.86
N GLN A 183 21.34 3.38 7.77
CA GLN A 183 22.17 3.63 8.96
C GLN A 183 22.10 2.51 10.00
N SER A 184 20.93 1.90 10.20
CA SER A 184 20.73 0.94 11.29
C SER A 184 21.01 -0.50 10.91
N MET A 185 20.68 -0.91 9.71
CA MET A 185 20.70 -2.29 9.28
C MET A 185 21.72 -2.56 8.18
N TRP A 186 21.67 -1.79 7.09
CA TRP A 186 22.50 -2.03 5.91
C TRP A 186 23.98 -1.68 6.10
N ALA A 187 24.30 -0.84 7.10
CA ALA A 187 25.67 -0.51 7.46
C ALA A 187 26.42 -1.63 8.24
N LYS A 188 25.69 -2.66 8.73
CA LYS A 188 26.31 -3.71 9.53
C LYS A 188 27.01 -4.74 8.65
N LYS A 189 28.30 -5.03 8.94
CA LYS A 189 29.12 -5.97 8.18
C LYS A 189 28.56 -7.40 8.18
N GLU A 190 27.96 -7.82 9.30
CA GLU A 190 27.33 -9.13 9.44
C GLU A 190 26.20 -9.30 8.44
N TRP A 191 25.40 -8.26 8.25
CA TRP A 191 24.32 -8.21 7.29
C TRP A 191 24.82 -8.28 5.84
N GLN A 192 25.82 -7.48 5.51
CA GLN A 192 26.46 -7.50 4.18
C GLN A 192 27.05 -8.87 3.86
N SER A 193 27.73 -9.51 4.83
CA SER A 193 28.29 -10.84 4.67
C SER A 193 27.24 -11.93 4.49
N PHE A 194 26.11 -11.80 5.20
CA PHE A 194 24.96 -12.68 5.04
C PHE A 194 24.36 -12.57 3.64
N LEU A 195 24.03 -11.37 3.18
CA LEU A 195 23.47 -11.12 1.86
C LEU A 195 24.38 -11.60 0.73
N SER A 196 25.69 -11.33 0.84
CA SER A 196 26.67 -11.79 -0.15
C SER A 196 26.64 -13.31 -0.33
N ARG A 197 26.49 -14.06 0.77
CA ARG A 197 26.37 -15.53 0.70
C ARG A 197 25.06 -15.98 0.05
N GLN A 198 23.93 -15.36 0.43
CA GLN A 198 22.62 -15.69 -0.10
C GLN A 198 22.53 -15.40 -1.60
N LEU A 199 23.04 -14.25 -2.02
CA LEU A 199 23.07 -13.85 -3.44
C LEU A 199 24.00 -14.75 -4.28
N SER A 200 25.15 -15.15 -3.73
CA SER A 200 26.09 -16.05 -4.41
C SER A 200 25.55 -17.47 -4.57
N GLY A 201 24.68 -17.91 -3.64
CA GLY A 201 24.02 -19.21 -3.69
C GLY A 201 22.77 -19.26 -4.57
N ASN A 202 22.30 -18.14 -5.10
CA ASN A 202 20.99 -18.00 -5.76
C ASN A 202 19.80 -18.51 -4.92
N GLU A 203 19.93 -18.45 -3.59
CA GLU A 203 18.91 -18.94 -2.66
C GLU A 203 17.87 -17.88 -2.32
N LEU A 204 18.18 -16.60 -2.56
CA LEU A 204 17.34 -15.47 -2.21
C LEU A 204 17.29 -14.44 -3.34
N LYS A 205 16.10 -14.13 -3.81
CA LYS A 205 15.84 -12.98 -4.69
C LYS A 205 15.58 -11.75 -3.84
N ILE A 206 16.32 -10.67 -4.09
CA ILE A 206 16.13 -9.40 -3.39
C ILE A 206 15.50 -8.39 -4.34
N LEU A 207 14.39 -7.79 -3.90
CA LEU A 207 13.69 -6.69 -4.56
C LEU A 207 13.88 -5.41 -3.74
N PRO A 208 14.81 -4.53 -4.11
CA PRO A 208 14.98 -3.27 -3.39
C PRO A 208 13.79 -2.34 -3.63
N ALA A 209 13.30 -1.69 -2.56
CA ALA A 209 12.21 -0.73 -2.58
C ALA A 209 12.67 0.58 -1.94
N LEU A 210 12.83 1.64 -2.72
CA LEU A 210 13.36 2.92 -2.29
C LEU A 210 12.21 3.81 -1.79
N LEU A 211 12.13 4.02 -0.48
CA LEU A 211 11.08 4.82 0.16
C LEU A 211 11.40 6.32 0.12
N GLU A 212 12.65 6.68 0.32
CA GLU A 212 13.14 8.07 0.33
C GLU A 212 14.56 8.16 -0.25
N ASP A 213 15.07 9.39 -0.44
CA ASP A 213 16.45 9.60 -0.88
C ASP A 213 17.43 9.15 0.18
N CYS A 214 18.17 8.09 -0.11
CA CYS A 214 19.21 7.54 0.75
C CYS A 214 20.37 6.96 -0.07
N ALA A 215 21.50 6.71 0.58
CA ALA A 215 22.63 6.04 -0.03
C ALA A 215 22.33 4.56 -0.21
N VAL A 216 22.08 4.11 -1.45
CA VAL A 216 21.83 2.69 -1.73
C VAL A 216 23.07 1.89 -1.36
N PRO A 217 22.94 0.81 -0.55
CA PRO A 217 24.06 -0.05 -0.19
C PRO A 217 24.74 -0.64 -1.42
N GLU A 218 26.08 -0.70 -1.43
CA GLU A 218 26.87 -1.16 -2.58
C GLU A 218 26.45 -2.56 -3.07
N ILE A 219 26.11 -3.45 -2.15
CA ILE A 219 25.61 -4.80 -2.46
C ILE A 219 24.30 -4.84 -3.22
N LEU A 220 23.52 -3.76 -3.23
CA LEU A 220 22.26 -3.61 -3.94
C LEU A 220 22.35 -2.63 -5.11
N ALA A 221 23.53 -2.02 -5.35
CA ALA A 221 23.70 -0.94 -6.31
C ALA A 221 23.40 -1.36 -7.77
N ASP A 222 23.66 -2.62 -8.11
CA ASP A 222 23.42 -3.19 -9.42
C ASP A 222 21.98 -3.65 -9.64
N LEU A 223 21.16 -3.66 -8.57
CA LEU A 223 19.77 -4.07 -8.66
C LEU A 223 18.86 -2.90 -9.02
N LYS A 224 17.94 -3.14 -9.94
CA LYS A 224 16.84 -2.19 -10.19
C LYS A 224 15.90 -2.16 -9.00
N TYR A 225 15.63 -0.99 -8.45
CA TYR A 225 14.74 -0.81 -7.31
C TYR A 225 13.35 -0.32 -7.73
N ALA A 226 12.34 -0.67 -6.94
CA ALA A 226 11.02 -0.05 -7.00
C ALA A 226 11.07 1.33 -6.34
N ASP A 227 10.68 2.39 -7.05
CA ASP A 227 10.88 3.77 -6.64
C ASP A 227 9.58 4.39 -6.09
N PHE A 228 9.38 4.30 -4.78
CA PHE A 228 8.23 4.87 -4.09
C PHE A 228 8.26 6.40 -3.99
N ARG A 229 9.42 7.05 -4.20
CA ARG A 229 9.54 8.51 -4.24
C ARG A 229 8.80 9.14 -5.43
N LYS A 230 8.61 8.37 -6.50
CA LYS A 230 7.90 8.81 -7.72
C LYS A 230 6.40 8.58 -7.67
N GLY A 231 5.89 8.11 -6.53
CA GLY A 231 4.49 7.80 -6.26
C GLY A 231 4.33 6.40 -5.70
N TYR A 232 3.50 6.29 -4.67
CA TYR A 232 3.27 5.04 -3.94
C TYR A 232 2.85 3.89 -4.84
N TYR A 233 1.80 4.10 -5.65
CA TYR A 233 1.28 3.06 -6.54
C TYR A 233 2.21 2.73 -7.69
N LYS A 234 3.08 3.66 -8.08
CA LYS A 234 4.13 3.38 -9.04
C LYS A 234 5.15 2.40 -8.46
N GLY A 235 5.63 2.67 -7.24
CA GLY A 235 6.52 1.76 -6.52
C GLY A 235 5.88 0.40 -6.29
N LEU A 236 4.63 0.38 -5.80
CA LEU A 236 3.88 -0.86 -5.58
C LEU A 236 3.70 -1.69 -6.86
N ASN A 237 3.37 -1.04 -7.98
CA ASN A 237 3.24 -1.71 -9.28
C ASN A 237 4.58 -2.27 -9.78
N GLU A 238 5.70 -1.58 -9.52
CA GLU A 238 7.04 -2.08 -9.87
C GLU A 238 7.39 -3.32 -9.03
N VAL A 239 7.09 -3.33 -7.73
CA VAL A 239 7.21 -4.51 -6.86
C VAL A 239 6.36 -5.66 -7.40
N HIS A 240 5.08 -5.39 -7.64
CA HIS A 240 4.16 -6.41 -8.12
C HIS A 240 4.57 -7.01 -9.47
N LYS A 241 5.03 -6.20 -10.42
CA LYS A 241 5.57 -6.68 -11.71
C LYS A 241 6.80 -7.57 -11.53
N ALA A 242 7.68 -7.21 -10.58
CA ALA A 242 8.87 -8.01 -10.29
C ALA A 242 8.53 -9.36 -9.65
N LEU A 243 7.40 -9.46 -8.93
CA LEU A 243 6.88 -10.70 -8.36
C LEU A 243 6.17 -11.59 -9.39
N LYS A 244 5.55 -10.99 -10.42
CA LYS A 244 4.84 -11.75 -11.49
C LYS A 244 5.76 -12.40 -12.52
N ASN A 245 6.96 -11.88 -12.69
CA ASN A 245 7.90 -12.39 -13.70
C ASN A 245 8.67 -13.66 -13.20
N GLU A 246 8.09 -14.36 -12.26
CA GLU A 246 8.41 -15.73 -11.83
C GLU A 246 7.35 -16.70 -12.36
#